data_86879a73988871497f5b07ade32edfbf
#
_entry.id   86879a73988871497f5b07ade32edfbf
#
_cell.length_a   1.000
_cell.length_b   1.000
_cell.length_c   1.000
_cell.angle_alpha   90.00
_cell.angle_beta   90.00
_cell.angle_gamma   90.00
#
_symmetry.space_group_name_H-M   'P 1'
#
loop_
_entity.id
_entity.type
_entity.pdbx_description
1 polymer ?
#
loop_
_entity_poly.entity_id
_entity_poly.type
_entity_poly.pdbx_seq_one_letter_code
_entity_poly.pdbx_strand_id
1 'polypeptide(L)'
;MNIDFSKSFDQQFQGRLTTKQRQDVLEVIELFIDEPFNKDLRNHSLYGKWSGYRSISVSGDLRLHFKVISADRVLFEAVGSHTQLYRG
;
A
#
# COMPACT_ATOMS: atom_id res chain seq x y z
N MET A 1 5.80 -5.76 13.94
CA MET A 1 5.97 -4.75 12.87
C MET A 1 5.16 -3.51 13.20
N ASN A 2 5.78 -2.35 13.14
CA ASN A 2 5.10 -1.07 13.36
C ASN A 2 4.71 -0.46 12.02
N ILE A 3 3.47 0.01 11.92
CA ILE A 3 2.91 0.56 10.69
C ILE A 3 2.58 2.04 10.91
N ASP A 4 3.10 2.89 10.03
CA ASP A 4 2.72 4.30 9.97
C ASP A 4 1.98 4.55 8.67
N PHE A 5 1.14 5.58 8.66
CA PHE A 5 0.42 6.02 7.47
C PHE A 5 0.74 7.48 7.21
N SER A 6 1.10 7.81 5.97
CA SER A 6 1.35 9.19 5.61
C SER A 6 0.03 9.97 5.55
N LYS A 7 0.14 11.29 5.57
CA LYS A 7 -1.02 12.16 5.38
C LYS A 7 -1.66 11.91 4.00
N SER A 8 -0.85 11.71 2.97
CA SER A 8 -1.34 11.38 1.63
C SER A 8 -2.14 10.09 1.62
N PHE A 9 -1.64 9.05 2.29
CA PHE A 9 -2.37 7.79 2.41
C PHE A 9 -3.73 8.01 3.05
N ASP A 10 -3.76 8.72 4.18
CA ASP A 10 -5.01 8.97 4.90
C ASP A 10 -6.03 9.71 4.04
N GLN A 11 -5.59 10.73 3.32
CA GLN A 11 -6.47 11.49 2.42
C GLN A 11 -7.02 10.62 1.30
N GLN A 12 -6.18 9.79 0.70
CA GLN A 12 -6.59 8.90 -0.39
C GLN A 12 -7.53 7.81 0.12
N PHE A 13 -7.23 7.24 1.29
CA PHE A 13 -8.05 6.20 1.91
C PHE A 13 -9.46 6.73 2.21
N GLN A 14 -9.56 7.92 2.79
CA GLN A 14 -10.86 8.51 3.16
C GLN A 14 -11.60 9.09 1.96
N GLY A 15 -10.91 9.70 1.03
CA GLY A 15 -11.54 10.48 -0.03
C GLY A 15 -11.73 9.76 -1.35
N ARG A 16 -11.07 8.61 -1.57
CA ARG A 16 -10.99 7.99 -2.88
C ARG A 16 -11.58 6.58 -2.92
N LEU A 17 -11.62 5.88 -1.80
CA LEU A 17 -12.02 4.48 -1.75
C LEU A 17 -13.48 4.31 -1.38
N THR A 18 -14.10 3.26 -1.93
CA THR A 18 -15.43 2.82 -1.49
C THR A 18 -15.29 2.13 -0.13
N THR A 19 -16.43 1.90 0.54
CA THR A 19 -16.45 1.15 1.79
C THR A 19 -15.85 -0.24 1.61
N LYS A 20 -16.19 -0.92 0.52
CA LYS A 20 -15.67 -2.26 0.22
C LYS A 20 -14.15 -2.21 0.02
N GLN A 21 -13.64 -1.22 -0.70
CA GLN A 21 -12.20 -1.07 -0.93
C GLN A 21 -11.46 -0.80 0.37
N ARG A 22 -12.02 0.01 1.26
CA ARG A 22 -11.40 0.25 2.57
C ARG A 22 -11.31 -1.03 3.39
N GLN A 23 -12.35 -1.86 3.36
CA GLN A 23 -12.33 -3.17 4.03
C GLN A 23 -11.23 -4.06 3.44
N ASP A 24 -11.14 -4.11 2.11
CA ASP A 24 -10.13 -4.91 1.43
C ASP A 24 -8.71 -4.45 1.81
N VAL A 25 -8.49 -3.14 1.89
CA VAL A 25 -7.20 -2.58 2.30
C VAL A 25 -6.84 -3.03 3.73
N LEU A 26 -7.79 -2.94 4.66
CA LEU A 26 -7.52 -3.34 6.05
C LEU A 26 -7.19 -4.83 6.15
N GLU A 27 -7.89 -5.68 5.41
CA GLU A 27 -7.62 -7.12 5.39
C GLU A 27 -6.21 -7.40 4.82
N VAL A 28 -5.84 -6.69 3.77
CA VAL A 28 -4.52 -6.86 3.15
C VAL A 28 -3.41 -6.40 4.09
N ILE A 29 -3.63 -5.31 4.83
CA ILE A 29 -2.65 -4.84 5.81
C ILE A 29 -2.46 -5.88 6.91
N GLU A 30 -3.53 -6.52 7.38
CA GLU A 30 -3.43 -7.59 8.36
C GLU A 30 -2.60 -8.76 7.83
N LEU A 31 -2.86 -9.17 6.59
CA LEU A 31 -2.09 -10.22 5.94
C LEU A 31 -0.61 -9.82 5.81
N PHE A 32 -0.37 -8.58 5.42
CA PHE A 32 1.00 -8.06 5.27
C PHE A 32 1.77 -8.09 6.59
N ILE A 33 1.12 -7.74 7.69
CA ILE A 33 1.76 -7.76 9.01
C ILE A 33 2.16 -9.18 9.37
N ASP A 34 1.31 -10.15 9.08
CA ASP A 34 1.53 -11.55 9.41
C ASP A 34 2.49 -12.23 8.44
N GLU A 35 2.31 -11.98 7.14
CA GLU A 35 3.09 -12.61 6.08
C GLU A 35 3.42 -11.58 4.99
N PRO A 36 4.42 -10.71 5.20
CA PRO A 36 4.68 -9.61 4.26
C PRO A 36 5.03 -10.06 2.84
N PHE A 37 5.50 -11.29 2.67
CA PHE A 37 5.82 -11.84 1.35
C PHE A 37 4.85 -12.94 0.91
N ASN A 38 3.65 -12.99 1.50
CA ASN A 38 2.62 -13.88 1.02
C ASN A 38 2.42 -13.64 -0.49
N LYS A 39 2.36 -14.72 -1.27
CA LYS A 39 2.30 -14.63 -2.74
C LYS A 39 1.13 -13.82 -3.26
N ASP A 40 0.02 -13.79 -2.54
CA ASP A 40 -1.17 -13.07 -2.96
C ASP A 40 -0.99 -11.56 -2.91
N LEU A 41 -0.05 -11.07 -2.10
CA LEU A 41 0.25 -9.65 -2.00
C LEU A 41 1.04 -9.12 -3.20
N ARG A 42 1.78 -9.98 -3.90
CA ARG A 42 2.67 -9.58 -4.99
C ARG A 42 3.63 -8.47 -4.59
N ASN A 43 4.21 -8.61 -3.39
CA ASN A 43 5.13 -7.62 -2.84
C ASN A 43 6.36 -7.50 -3.74
N HIS A 44 6.59 -6.31 -4.30
CA HIS A 44 7.73 -6.09 -5.20
C HIS A 44 8.23 -4.66 -5.11
N SER A 45 9.50 -4.48 -5.48
CA SER A 45 10.14 -3.17 -5.53
C SER A 45 9.62 -2.35 -6.69
N LEU A 46 9.60 -1.04 -6.52
CA LEU A 46 9.17 -0.10 -7.54
C LEU A 46 10.37 0.66 -8.10
N TYR A 47 10.18 1.20 -9.31
CA TYR A 47 11.21 1.94 -10.02
C TYR A 47 10.67 3.31 -10.45
N GLY A 48 11.53 4.14 -11.04
CA GLY A 48 11.16 5.45 -11.54
C GLY A 48 10.75 6.38 -10.42
N LYS A 49 9.60 7.00 -10.59
CA LYS A 49 9.09 7.99 -9.63
C LYS A 49 8.88 7.41 -8.23
N TRP A 50 8.65 6.09 -8.13
CA TRP A 50 8.45 5.41 -6.86
C TRP A 50 9.67 4.62 -6.40
N SER A 51 10.85 4.94 -6.92
CA SER A 51 12.10 4.29 -6.53
C SER A 51 12.28 4.38 -5.01
N GLY A 52 12.67 3.27 -4.38
CA GLY A 52 12.80 3.19 -2.93
C GLY A 52 11.54 2.74 -2.21
N TYR A 53 10.43 2.60 -2.92
CA TYR A 53 9.17 2.11 -2.38
C TYR A 53 8.89 0.70 -2.90
N ARG A 54 7.92 0.05 -2.27
CA ARG A 54 7.42 -1.27 -2.68
C ARG A 54 5.92 -1.20 -2.84
N SER A 55 5.36 -2.15 -3.58
CA SER A 55 3.93 -2.23 -3.82
C SER A 55 3.38 -3.57 -3.36
N ILE A 56 2.18 -3.56 -2.80
CA ILE A 56 1.39 -4.77 -2.60
C ILE A 56 0.02 -4.59 -3.23
N SER A 57 -0.53 -5.69 -3.75
CA SER A 57 -1.85 -5.71 -4.39
C SER A 57 -2.93 -5.86 -3.33
N VAL A 58 -4.05 -5.19 -3.53
CA VAL A 58 -5.23 -5.32 -2.67
C VAL A 58 -6.28 -6.15 -3.39
N SER A 59 -6.97 -5.56 -4.37
CA SER A 59 -7.97 -6.24 -5.17
C SER A 59 -8.07 -5.52 -6.51
N GLY A 60 -8.32 -6.26 -7.58
CA GLY A 60 -8.35 -5.69 -8.91
C GLY A 60 -7.08 -4.89 -9.18
N ASP A 61 -7.24 -3.61 -9.50
CA ASP A 61 -6.12 -2.70 -9.77
C ASP A 61 -5.73 -1.85 -8.56
N LEU A 62 -6.33 -2.09 -7.39
CA LEU A 62 -6.06 -1.33 -6.19
C LEU A 62 -4.75 -1.81 -5.54
N ARG A 63 -3.86 -0.87 -5.23
CA ARG A 63 -2.52 -1.14 -4.72
C ARG A 63 -2.18 -0.23 -3.55
N LEU A 64 -1.28 -0.71 -2.69
CA LEU A 64 -0.68 0.08 -1.63
C LEU A 64 0.81 0.25 -1.95
N HIS A 65 1.31 1.47 -1.85
CA HIS A 65 2.74 1.74 -1.94
C HIS A 65 3.28 2.04 -0.55
N PHE A 66 4.38 1.40 -0.18
CA PHE A 66 4.96 1.58 1.14
C PHE A 66 6.48 1.65 1.05
N LYS A 67 7.06 2.16 2.12
CA LYS A 67 8.51 2.27 2.26
C LYS A 67 8.93 1.59 3.54
N VAL A 68 9.99 0.79 3.47
CA VAL A 68 10.58 0.19 4.67
C VAL A 68 11.46 1.25 5.33
N ILE A 69 11.07 1.66 6.54
CA ILE A 69 11.80 2.69 7.29
C ILE A 69 12.93 2.06 8.10
N SER A 70 12.66 0.92 8.71
CA SER A 70 13.65 0.16 9.48
C SER A 70 13.24 -1.30 9.48
N ALA A 71 14.04 -2.15 10.13
CA ALA A 71 13.74 -3.59 10.21
C ALA A 71 12.36 -3.88 10.81
N ASP A 72 11.82 -2.95 11.59
CA ASP A 72 10.57 -3.15 12.34
C ASP A 72 9.49 -2.12 12.02
N ARG A 73 9.69 -1.25 11.04
CA ARG A 73 8.75 -0.17 10.76
C ARG A 73 8.59 0.06 9.27
N VAL A 74 7.35 0.16 8.84
CA VAL A 74 7.01 0.54 7.45
C VAL A 74 6.07 1.73 7.44
N LEU A 75 6.14 2.52 6.36
CA LEU A 75 5.27 3.67 6.13
C LEU A 75 4.45 3.40 4.88
N PHE A 76 3.13 3.32 5.01
CA PHE A 76 2.24 3.29 3.85
C PHE A 76 2.04 4.72 3.36
N GLU A 77 2.50 4.98 2.13
CA GLU A 77 2.55 6.31 1.54
C GLU A 77 1.36 6.62 0.65
N ALA A 78 0.83 5.63 -0.07
CA ALA A 78 -0.22 5.87 -1.05
C ALA A 78 -1.09 4.64 -1.25
N VAL A 79 -2.35 4.89 -1.59
CA VAL A 79 -3.31 3.86 -1.99
C VAL A 79 -4.10 4.36 -3.20
N GLY A 80 -4.26 3.50 -4.20
CA GLY A 80 -5.00 3.85 -5.40
C GLY A 80 -4.80 2.82 -6.50
N SER A 81 -5.39 3.10 -7.66
CA SER A 81 -5.17 2.31 -8.86
C SER A 81 -3.79 2.62 -9.43
N HIS A 82 -3.31 1.77 -10.34
CA HIS A 82 -2.05 2.01 -11.03
C HIS A 82 -2.04 3.41 -11.67
N THR A 83 -3.11 3.74 -12.39
CA THR A 83 -3.24 5.04 -13.05
C THR A 83 -3.15 6.20 -12.05
N GLN A 84 -3.87 6.09 -10.93
CA GLN A 84 -3.86 7.15 -9.91
C GLN A 84 -2.48 7.34 -9.30
N LEU A 85 -1.78 6.23 -9.02
CA LEU A 85 -0.48 6.29 -8.34
C LEU A 85 0.64 6.78 -9.27
N TYR A 86 0.52 6.55 -10.58
CA TYR A 86 1.55 6.93 -11.55
C TYR A 86 1.20 8.18 -12.36
N ARG A 87 0.09 8.81 -12.07
CA ARG A 87 -0.32 10.04 -12.73
C ARG A 87 0.48 11.23 -12.18
N GLY A 88 0.94 12.05 -13.05
CA GLY A 88 1.48 13.39 -12.82
C GLY A 88 2.69 13.54 -11.99
#